data_58b5516e76a3836f47f983c40b510bd8
#
_entry.id   58b5516e76a3836f47f983c40b510bd8
#
_cell.length_a   1.000
_cell.length_b   1.000
_cell.length_c   1.000
_cell.angle_alpha   90.00
_cell.angle_beta   90.00
_cell.angle_gamma   90.00
#
_symmetry.space_group_name_H-M   'P 1'
#
loop_
_entity.id
_entity.type
_entity.pdbx_description
1 polymer ?
#
loop_
_entity_poly.entity_id
_entity_poly.type
_entity_poly.pdbx_seq_one_letter_code
_entity_poly.pdbx_strand_id
1 'polypeptide(L)'
;MKRIIIFASGSGSNAENIYHQFFNENIEIVAIFCNNEKAGVIERANRLEIPLVLFNRNDFTNTDVVDKQILSYKPDLIVLAGFLWKIPERLIALFPNKIINIHPSLLPKYGGKGMYGHFVHEAVINAKETKSGITIHYVNEHYDQGDYIFQAECELTPLDTAETLAQKIHLLEFAHFPQIIKKTIQ
;
A
#
# COMPACT_ATOMS: atom_id res chain seq x y z
N MET A 1 5.90 -21.29 -5.13
CA MET A 1 5.31 -20.01 -5.52
C MET A 1 5.09 -19.18 -4.24
N LYS A 2 5.59 -17.96 -4.20
CA LYS A 2 5.39 -17.03 -3.06
C LYS A 2 3.99 -16.42 -3.16
N ARG A 3 3.33 -16.24 -2.04
CA ARG A 3 1.93 -15.81 -1.95
C ARG A 3 1.84 -14.44 -1.31
N ILE A 4 1.22 -13.48 -1.98
CA ILE A 4 0.99 -12.14 -1.42
C ILE A 4 -0.49 -11.83 -1.32
N ILE A 5 -0.85 -11.06 -0.29
CA ILE A 5 -2.14 -10.41 -0.15
C ILE A 5 -1.94 -8.91 -0.33
N ILE A 6 -2.86 -8.26 -1.05
CA ILE A 6 -2.85 -6.81 -1.20
C ILE A 6 -4.04 -6.22 -0.46
N PHE A 7 -3.80 -5.21 0.37
CA PHE A 7 -4.83 -4.37 0.97
C PHE A 7 -4.96 -3.06 0.21
N ALA A 8 -6.18 -2.69 -0.16
CA ALA A 8 -6.47 -1.44 -0.88
C ALA A 8 -7.82 -0.86 -0.45
N SER A 9 -7.90 0.49 -0.38
CA SER A 9 -9.14 1.22 -0.05
C SER A 9 -9.68 2.07 -1.21
N GLY A 10 -8.90 2.23 -2.28
CA GLY A 10 -9.15 3.18 -3.36
C GLY A 10 -9.18 2.56 -4.76
N SER A 11 -8.56 3.25 -5.72
CA SER A 11 -8.60 2.86 -7.14
C SER A 11 -8.02 1.48 -7.44
N GLY A 12 -7.01 1.03 -6.69
CA GLY A 12 -6.34 -0.25 -6.92
C GLY A 12 -5.33 -0.25 -8.08
N SER A 13 -4.90 0.92 -8.53
CA SER A 13 -3.92 1.04 -9.62
C SER A 13 -2.60 0.36 -9.30
N ASN A 14 -2.11 0.47 -8.06
CA ASN A 14 -0.92 -0.26 -7.60
C ASN A 14 -1.15 -1.78 -7.58
N ALA A 15 -2.33 -2.25 -7.15
CA ALA A 15 -2.65 -3.68 -7.17
C ALA A 15 -2.62 -4.25 -8.59
N GLU A 16 -3.20 -3.54 -9.56
CA GLU A 16 -3.16 -3.92 -10.98
C GLU A 16 -1.74 -3.88 -11.55
N ASN A 17 -0.95 -2.84 -11.24
CA ASN A 17 0.44 -2.77 -11.68
C ASN A 17 1.27 -3.94 -11.13
N ILE A 18 1.13 -4.27 -9.84
CA ILE A 18 1.80 -5.40 -9.20
C ILE A 18 1.41 -6.71 -9.89
N TYR A 19 0.12 -6.90 -10.22
CA TYR A 19 -0.36 -8.08 -10.94
C TYR A 19 0.35 -8.23 -12.30
N HIS A 20 0.40 -7.17 -13.10
CA HIS A 20 1.04 -7.23 -14.41
C HIS A 20 2.55 -7.47 -14.33
N GLN A 21 3.21 -6.91 -13.31
CA GLN A 21 4.66 -7.10 -13.10
C GLN A 21 5.00 -8.53 -12.63
N PHE A 22 4.06 -9.21 -11.95
CA PHE A 22 4.28 -10.57 -11.46
C PHE A 22 3.68 -11.66 -12.38
N PHE A 23 3.04 -11.24 -13.45
CA PHE A 23 2.55 -12.19 -14.46
C PHE A 23 3.75 -13.00 -15.01
N ASN A 24 3.68 -14.33 -14.89
CA ASN A 24 4.77 -15.27 -15.19
C ASN A 24 5.97 -15.26 -14.21
N GLU A 25 5.85 -14.62 -13.07
CA GLU A 25 6.85 -14.70 -11.98
C GLU A 25 6.45 -15.79 -10.96
N ASN A 26 7.38 -16.15 -10.08
CA ASN A 26 7.11 -17.11 -8.99
C ASN A 26 6.43 -16.44 -7.78
N ILE A 27 5.55 -15.46 -8.03
CA ILE A 27 4.80 -14.71 -7.03
C ILE A 27 3.33 -14.64 -7.46
N GLU A 28 2.41 -14.96 -6.56
CA GLU A 28 0.98 -14.97 -6.80
C GLU A 28 0.27 -13.98 -5.86
N ILE A 29 -0.62 -13.15 -6.43
CA ILE A 29 -1.58 -12.37 -5.63
C ILE A 29 -2.76 -13.27 -5.32
N VAL A 30 -2.79 -13.83 -4.11
CA VAL A 30 -3.80 -14.82 -3.72
C VAL A 30 -5.13 -14.21 -3.31
N ALA A 31 -5.15 -12.94 -2.90
CA ALA A 31 -6.37 -12.18 -2.63
C ALA A 31 -6.08 -10.68 -2.55
N ILE A 32 -7.13 -9.89 -2.84
CA ILE A 32 -7.21 -8.47 -2.51
C ILE A 32 -8.20 -8.29 -1.36
N PHE A 33 -7.78 -7.59 -0.32
CA PHE A 33 -8.61 -7.22 0.84
C PHE A 33 -9.00 -5.74 0.73
N CYS A 34 -10.31 -5.44 0.76
CA CYS A 34 -10.83 -4.09 0.58
C CYS A 34 -11.87 -3.75 1.66
N ASN A 35 -11.71 -2.57 2.26
CA ASN A 35 -12.57 -2.05 3.31
C ASN A 35 -13.60 -1.02 2.81
N ASN A 36 -13.75 -0.86 1.51
CA ASN A 36 -14.64 0.12 0.90
C ASN A 36 -15.40 -0.50 -0.29
N GLU A 37 -16.68 -0.71 -0.13
CA GLU A 37 -17.57 -1.32 -1.15
C GLU A 37 -17.70 -0.50 -2.45
N LYS A 38 -17.24 0.75 -2.45
CA LYS A 38 -17.24 1.65 -3.62
C LYS A 38 -15.85 1.84 -4.23
N ALA A 39 -14.87 1.08 -3.78
CA ALA A 39 -13.49 1.22 -4.25
C ALA A 39 -13.32 0.68 -5.68
N GLY A 40 -12.59 1.40 -6.52
CA GLY A 40 -12.29 0.98 -7.90
C GLY A 40 -11.46 -0.32 -7.99
N VAL A 41 -10.78 -0.70 -6.92
CA VAL A 41 -10.04 -1.97 -6.84
C VAL A 41 -10.94 -3.19 -7.01
N ILE A 42 -12.24 -3.08 -6.70
CA ILE A 42 -13.23 -4.16 -6.85
C ILE A 42 -13.38 -4.57 -8.31
N GLU A 43 -13.57 -3.59 -9.18
CA GLU A 43 -13.68 -3.82 -10.62
C GLU A 43 -12.40 -4.43 -11.21
N ARG A 44 -11.24 -3.93 -10.73
CA ARG A 44 -9.93 -4.47 -11.14
C ARG A 44 -9.73 -5.91 -10.69
N ALA A 45 -10.04 -6.23 -9.43
CA ALA A 45 -9.96 -7.59 -8.92
C ALA A 45 -10.82 -8.56 -9.73
N ASN A 46 -12.06 -8.17 -10.04
CA ASN A 46 -12.97 -8.99 -10.85
C ASN A 46 -12.44 -9.20 -12.28
N ARG A 47 -11.94 -8.15 -12.94
CA ARG A 47 -11.37 -8.23 -14.29
C ARG A 47 -10.11 -9.09 -14.36
N LEU A 48 -9.29 -9.06 -13.30
CA LEU A 48 -8.04 -9.82 -13.20
C LEU A 48 -8.24 -11.20 -12.59
N GLU A 49 -9.49 -11.57 -12.27
CA GLU A 49 -9.85 -12.84 -11.64
C GLU A 49 -9.12 -13.10 -10.32
N ILE A 50 -8.79 -12.02 -9.57
CA ILE A 50 -8.15 -12.11 -8.25
C ILE A 50 -9.24 -12.22 -7.19
N PRO A 51 -9.17 -13.20 -6.26
CA PRO A 51 -10.10 -13.29 -5.15
C PRO A 51 -10.19 -11.98 -4.37
N LEU A 52 -11.43 -11.49 -4.15
CA LEU A 52 -11.70 -10.25 -3.42
C LEU A 52 -12.38 -10.56 -2.09
N VAL A 53 -11.84 -10.00 -1.01
CA VAL A 53 -12.41 -10.06 0.34
C VAL A 53 -12.84 -8.67 0.76
N LEU A 54 -14.14 -8.44 0.87
CA LEU A 54 -14.70 -7.21 1.46
C LEU A 54 -14.86 -7.40 2.96
N PHE A 55 -14.49 -6.41 3.74
CA PHE A 55 -14.63 -6.46 5.18
C PHE A 55 -14.99 -5.08 5.76
N ASN A 56 -15.68 -5.10 6.89
CA ASN A 56 -16.07 -3.90 7.61
C ASN A 56 -15.11 -3.59 8.77
N ARG A 57 -15.28 -2.41 9.36
CA ARG A 57 -14.41 -1.93 10.42
C ARG A 57 -14.49 -2.79 11.69
N ASN A 58 -15.67 -3.27 12.05
CA ASN A 58 -15.84 -4.09 13.24
C ASN A 58 -15.06 -5.40 13.13
N ASP A 59 -15.20 -6.10 12.00
CA ASP A 59 -14.52 -7.37 11.75
C ASP A 59 -13.00 -7.22 11.70
N PHE A 60 -12.53 -6.09 11.18
CA PHE A 60 -11.10 -5.79 11.10
C PHE A 60 -10.49 -5.35 12.42
N THR A 61 -11.23 -4.56 13.24
CA THR A 61 -10.66 -3.93 14.43
C THR A 61 -10.94 -4.73 15.70
N ASN A 62 -12.15 -5.26 15.84
CA ASN A 62 -12.65 -5.78 17.10
C ASN A 62 -12.77 -7.32 17.16
N THR A 63 -12.63 -8.00 16.03
CA THR A 63 -12.73 -9.46 15.94
C THR A 63 -11.53 -10.07 15.23
N ASP A 64 -11.44 -11.39 15.20
CA ASP A 64 -10.42 -12.15 14.46
C ASP A 64 -10.89 -12.68 13.09
N VAL A 65 -12.06 -12.23 12.63
CA VAL A 65 -12.65 -12.72 11.37
C VAL A 65 -11.72 -12.47 10.18
N VAL A 66 -11.21 -11.24 10.05
CA VAL A 66 -10.30 -10.89 8.95
C VAL A 66 -8.97 -11.60 9.11
N ASP A 67 -8.46 -11.73 10.34
CA ASP A 67 -7.21 -12.44 10.62
C ASP A 67 -7.29 -13.92 10.18
N LYS A 68 -8.39 -14.60 10.47
CA LYS A 68 -8.65 -15.99 10.04
C LYS A 68 -8.73 -16.11 8.52
N GLN A 69 -9.36 -15.14 7.85
CA GLN A 69 -9.40 -15.10 6.39
C GLN A 69 -8.00 -14.95 5.80
N ILE A 70 -7.19 -14.01 6.32
CA ILE A 70 -5.80 -13.83 5.88
C ILE A 70 -4.99 -15.12 6.06
N LEU A 71 -5.08 -15.75 7.25
CA LEU A 71 -4.37 -16.99 7.56
C LEU A 71 -4.75 -18.13 6.62
N SER A 72 -6.00 -18.20 6.16
CA SER A 72 -6.46 -19.24 5.23
C SER A 72 -5.78 -19.16 3.87
N TYR A 73 -5.37 -17.97 3.44
CA TYR A 73 -4.60 -17.74 2.21
C TYR A 73 -3.11 -18.06 2.37
N LYS A 74 -2.61 -18.24 3.59
CA LYS A 74 -1.18 -18.53 3.90
C LYS A 74 -0.22 -17.58 3.18
N PRO A 75 -0.33 -16.26 3.34
CA PRO A 75 0.54 -15.32 2.63
C PRO A 75 1.97 -15.35 3.19
N ASP A 76 2.94 -15.19 2.30
CA ASP A 76 4.33 -14.93 2.66
C ASP A 76 4.54 -13.44 2.99
N LEU A 77 3.76 -12.55 2.36
CA LEU A 77 3.82 -11.10 2.56
C LEU A 77 2.43 -10.46 2.41
N ILE A 78 2.17 -9.45 3.21
CA ILE A 78 1.02 -8.56 3.12
C ILE A 78 1.50 -7.20 2.62
N VAL A 79 0.85 -6.69 1.57
CA VAL A 79 1.21 -5.45 0.88
C VAL A 79 0.08 -4.44 1.04
N LEU A 80 0.36 -3.30 1.67
CA LEU A 80 -0.59 -2.20 1.76
C LEU A 80 -0.36 -1.25 0.57
N ALA A 81 -1.31 -1.21 -0.35
CA ALA A 81 -1.27 -0.42 -1.57
C ALA A 81 -2.43 0.59 -1.59
N GLY A 82 -2.27 1.68 -0.86
CA GLY A 82 -3.33 2.67 -0.66
C GLY A 82 -4.43 2.18 0.30
N PHE A 83 -4.04 1.49 1.36
CA PHE A 83 -4.93 1.10 2.45
C PHE A 83 -4.93 2.17 3.55
N LEU A 84 -6.14 2.60 3.97
CA LEU A 84 -6.29 3.82 4.78
C LEU A 84 -6.47 3.57 6.29
N TRP A 85 -6.76 2.34 6.70
CA TRP A 85 -6.95 2.06 8.13
C TRP A 85 -5.65 1.59 8.78
N LYS A 86 -5.51 1.90 10.07
CA LYS A 86 -4.42 1.38 10.89
C LYS A 86 -4.53 -0.14 11.00
N ILE A 87 -3.42 -0.83 10.79
CA ILE A 87 -3.33 -2.28 10.98
C ILE A 87 -3.43 -2.58 12.49
N PRO A 88 -4.30 -3.49 12.92
CA PRO A 88 -4.38 -3.88 14.33
C PRO A 88 -3.10 -4.55 14.81
N GLU A 89 -2.71 -4.28 16.05
CA GLU A 89 -1.48 -4.84 16.66
C GLU A 89 -1.45 -6.38 16.64
N ARG A 90 -2.62 -7.03 16.84
CA ARG A 90 -2.71 -8.49 16.74
C ARG A 90 -2.33 -9.01 15.35
N LEU A 91 -2.69 -8.28 14.27
CA LEU A 91 -2.33 -8.68 12.91
C LEU A 91 -0.83 -8.48 12.67
N ILE A 92 -0.25 -7.41 13.20
CA ILE A 92 1.21 -7.19 13.14
C ILE A 92 1.94 -8.32 13.87
N ALA A 93 1.45 -8.72 15.05
CA ALA A 93 2.01 -9.83 15.82
C ALA A 93 1.92 -11.19 15.11
N LEU A 94 0.87 -11.42 14.31
CA LEU A 94 0.71 -12.64 13.50
C LEU A 94 1.65 -12.68 12.28
N PHE A 95 2.06 -11.51 11.79
CA PHE A 95 2.89 -11.38 10.59
C PHE A 95 4.11 -10.48 10.84
N PRO A 96 5.01 -10.84 11.79
CA PRO A 96 6.16 -10.02 12.14
C PRO A 96 7.09 -9.84 10.92
N ASN A 97 7.39 -8.58 10.57
CA ASN A 97 8.20 -8.20 9.41
C ASN A 97 7.66 -8.73 8.05
N LYS A 98 6.36 -9.00 7.97
CA LYS A 98 5.69 -9.49 6.76
C LYS A 98 4.55 -8.58 6.30
N ILE A 99 4.48 -7.36 6.79
CA ILE A 99 3.54 -6.34 6.34
C ILE A 99 4.35 -5.14 5.89
N ILE A 100 4.20 -4.74 4.64
CA ILE A 100 4.86 -3.55 4.08
C ILE A 100 3.82 -2.56 3.57
N ASN A 101 4.17 -1.28 3.64
CA ASN A 101 3.35 -0.19 3.14
C ASN A 101 4.14 0.70 2.18
N ILE A 102 3.46 1.28 1.20
CA ILE A 102 3.98 2.38 0.41
C ILE A 102 3.30 3.68 0.83
N HIS A 103 4.09 4.68 1.18
CA HIS A 103 3.63 6.00 1.57
C HIS A 103 4.08 7.06 0.54
N PRO A 104 3.19 7.98 0.11
CA PRO A 104 3.46 8.88 -1.01
C PRO A 104 4.24 10.14 -0.61
N SER A 105 5.18 10.02 0.33
CA SER A 105 6.14 11.07 0.70
C SER A 105 7.47 10.50 1.15
N LEU A 106 8.45 11.39 1.33
CA LEU A 106 9.73 11.08 1.96
C LEU A 106 9.57 11.13 3.48
N LEU A 107 9.22 10.01 4.10
CA LEU A 107 9.11 9.91 5.54
C LEU A 107 10.44 10.33 6.22
N PRO A 108 10.39 10.89 7.44
CA PRO A 108 9.22 11.03 8.33
C PRO A 108 8.32 12.23 8.02
N LYS A 109 8.66 13.07 7.03
CA LYS A 109 7.82 14.21 6.65
C LYS A 109 6.51 13.73 6.04
N TYR A 110 5.42 14.42 6.36
CA TYR A 110 4.08 14.16 5.80
C TYR A 110 3.59 12.73 6.02
N GLY A 111 4.02 12.07 7.10
CA GLY A 111 3.51 10.80 7.59
C GLY A 111 2.57 10.95 8.79
N GLY A 112 1.96 9.84 9.21
CA GLY A 112 1.14 9.76 10.40
C GLY A 112 -0.37 9.90 10.15
N LYS A 113 -1.13 9.98 11.25
CA LYS A 113 -2.60 9.97 11.21
C LYS A 113 -3.15 11.13 10.37
N GLY A 114 -3.96 10.81 9.36
CA GLY A 114 -4.59 11.79 8.46
C GLY A 114 -3.76 12.13 7.22
N MET A 115 -2.50 11.69 7.15
CA MET A 115 -1.63 11.90 5.99
C MET A 115 -1.75 10.73 5.00
N TYR A 116 -2.65 10.86 4.03
CA TYR A 116 -2.84 9.87 2.97
C TYR A 116 -3.34 10.52 1.67
N GLY A 117 -3.00 9.92 0.54
CA GLY A 117 -3.46 10.31 -0.79
C GLY A 117 -3.27 11.81 -1.06
N HIS A 118 -4.33 12.49 -1.45
CA HIS A 118 -4.34 13.89 -1.83
C HIS A 118 -3.87 14.84 -0.71
N PHE A 119 -4.20 14.56 0.55
CA PHE A 119 -3.77 15.38 1.70
C PHE A 119 -2.26 15.48 1.83
N VAL A 120 -1.54 14.40 1.52
CA VAL A 120 -0.07 14.42 1.51
C VAL A 120 0.45 15.35 0.42
N HIS A 121 -0.11 15.26 -0.79
CA HIS A 121 0.32 16.10 -1.91
C HIS A 121 0.05 17.56 -1.68
N GLU A 122 -1.14 17.90 -1.16
CA GLU A 122 -1.46 19.28 -0.75
C GLU A 122 -0.50 19.81 0.32
N ALA A 123 -0.20 19.01 1.35
CA ALA A 123 0.70 19.42 2.42
C ALA A 123 2.11 19.69 1.89
N VAL A 124 2.64 18.86 1.01
CA VAL A 124 3.96 19.03 0.37
C VAL A 124 4.02 20.31 -0.46
N ILE A 125 3.00 20.53 -1.32
CA ILE A 125 2.94 21.73 -2.18
C ILE A 125 2.77 23.00 -1.35
N ASN A 126 1.90 23.00 -0.33
CA ASN A 126 1.69 24.14 0.54
C ASN A 126 2.95 24.50 1.36
N ALA A 127 3.76 23.50 1.69
CA ALA A 127 5.06 23.69 2.35
C ALA A 127 6.15 24.20 1.40
N LYS A 128 5.88 24.32 0.09
CA LYS A 128 6.83 24.74 -0.94
C LYS A 128 8.11 23.91 -0.94
N GLU A 129 7.96 22.60 -0.75
CA GLU A 129 9.10 21.68 -0.83
C GLU A 129 9.67 21.69 -2.25
N THR A 130 10.98 21.51 -2.37
CA THR A 130 11.68 21.44 -3.67
C THR A 130 11.78 20.02 -4.18
N LYS A 131 11.45 19.03 -3.35
CA LYS A 131 11.40 17.61 -3.71
C LYS A 131 10.38 16.87 -2.87
N SER A 132 9.89 15.77 -3.39
CA SER A 132 9.06 14.80 -2.71
C SER A 132 9.45 13.39 -3.17
N GLY A 133 8.67 12.37 -2.84
CA GLY A 133 8.97 10.99 -3.24
C GLY A 133 8.04 9.99 -2.60
N ILE A 134 8.51 8.77 -2.54
CA ILE A 134 7.83 7.63 -1.91
C ILE A 134 8.70 7.03 -0.83
N THR A 135 8.07 6.42 0.16
CA THR A 135 8.73 5.56 1.16
C THR A 135 8.03 4.21 1.22
N ILE A 136 8.78 3.14 1.04
CA ILE A 136 8.33 1.77 1.30
C ILE A 136 8.94 1.35 2.63
N HIS A 137 8.09 0.89 3.56
CA HIS A 137 8.52 0.59 4.92
C HIS A 137 7.78 -0.62 5.48
N TYR A 138 8.35 -1.27 6.49
CA TYR A 138 7.64 -2.25 7.29
C TYR A 138 6.57 -1.57 8.15
N VAL A 139 5.47 -2.27 8.40
CA VAL A 139 4.38 -1.76 9.23
C VAL A 139 4.62 -2.17 10.68
N ASN A 140 4.53 -1.21 11.59
CA ASN A 140 4.51 -1.41 13.03
C ASN A 140 3.23 -0.83 13.65
N GLU A 141 3.15 -0.76 14.97
CA GLU A 141 2.00 -0.26 15.74
C GLU A 141 1.78 1.26 15.60
N HIS A 142 2.69 1.99 14.97
CA HIS A 142 2.58 3.43 14.74
C HIS A 142 2.40 3.72 13.25
N TYR A 143 1.58 4.73 12.91
CA TYR A 143 1.41 5.14 11.51
C TYR A 143 2.73 5.62 10.93
N ASP A 144 3.16 5.03 9.81
CA ASP A 144 4.29 5.43 8.97
C ASP A 144 5.65 5.54 9.70
N GLN A 145 5.84 4.78 10.81
CA GLN A 145 7.04 4.83 11.63
C GLN A 145 7.84 3.52 11.65
N GLY A 146 7.47 2.55 10.83
CA GLY A 146 8.25 1.31 10.71
C GLY A 146 9.54 1.51 9.92
N ASP A 147 10.44 0.53 10.01
CA ASP A 147 11.75 0.58 9.35
C ASP A 147 11.63 0.75 7.84
N TYR A 148 12.37 1.70 7.29
CA TYR A 148 12.35 2.01 5.85
C TYR A 148 13.11 0.95 5.07
N ILE A 149 12.46 0.45 4.02
CA ILE A 149 13.04 -0.51 3.08
C ILE A 149 13.64 0.24 1.89
N PHE A 150 12.94 1.29 1.41
CA PHE A 150 13.33 2.02 0.20
C PHE A 150 12.68 3.39 0.15
N GLN A 151 13.40 4.36 -0.40
CA GLN A 151 12.87 5.67 -0.77
C GLN A 151 13.31 6.02 -2.19
N ALA A 152 12.44 6.70 -2.94
CA ALA A 152 12.74 7.33 -4.22
C ALA A 152 12.24 8.77 -4.23
N GLU A 153 12.99 9.67 -4.88
CA GLU A 153 12.71 11.10 -4.91
C GLU A 153 12.25 11.56 -6.29
N CYS A 154 11.49 12.66 -6.33
CA CYS A 154 11.25 13.47 -7.51
C CYS A 154 11.41 14.96 -7.19
N GLU A 155 11.92 15.71 -8.15
CA GLU A 155 12.05 17.17 -8.05
C GLU A 155 10.69 17.85 -8.22
N LEU A 156 10.51 18.95 -7.48
CA LEU A 156 9.37 19.84 -7.56
C LEU A 156 9.79 21.22 -8.02
N THR A 157 8.97 21.80 -8.88
CA THR A 157 9.10 23.16 -9.36
C THR A 157 8.01 24.05 -8.76
N PRO A 158 8.14 25.38 -8.79
CA PRO A 158 7.09 26.30 -8.34
C PRO A 158 5.76 26.18 -9.13
N LEU A 159 5.76 25.47 -10.27
CA LEU A 159 4.57 25.26 -11.09
C LEU A 159 3.85 23.94 -10.75
N ASP A 160 4.43 23.11 -9.88
CA ASP A 160 3.79 21.86 -9.50
C ASP A 160 2.58 22.11 -8.59
N THR A 161 1.51 21.36 -8.83
CA THR A 161 0.28 21.29 -8.05
C THR A 161 0.19 19.96 -7.33
N ALA A 162 -0.80 19.78 -6.46
CA ALA A 162 -1.05 18.49 -5.81
C ALA A 162 -1.33 17.38 -6.85
N GLU A 163 -2.00 17.72 -7.96
CA GLU A 163 -2.31 16.78 -9.04
C GLU A 163 -1.05 16.37 -9.83
N THR A 164 -0.18 17.33 -10.19
CA THR A 164 1.06 17.00 -10.90
C THR A 164 2.02 16.22 -10.00
N LEU A 165 2.07 16.55 -8.71
CA LEU A 165 2.82 15.77 -7.73
C LEU A 165 2.27 14.34 -7.62
N ALA A 166 0.94 14.17 -7.53
CA ALA A 166 0.32 12.85 -7.49
C ALA A 166 0.72 11.98 -8.71
N GLN A 167 0.80 12.58 -9.90
CA GLN A 167 1.26 11.89 -11.11
C GLN A 167 2.74 11.46 -11.00
N LYS A 168 3.61 12.33 -10.52
CA LYS A 168 5.04 12.01 -10.30
C LYS A 168 5.20 10.87 -9.29
N ILE A 169 4.48 10.95 -8.17
CA ILE A 169 4.49 9.91 -7.13
C ILE A 169 4.01 8.57 -7.71
N HIS A 170 2.93 8.57 -8.49
CA HIS A 170 2.39 7.38 -9.10
C HIS A 170 3.39 6.66 -10.04
N LEU A 171 4.16 7.44 -10.80
CA LEU A 171 5.25 6.89 -11.62
C LEU A 171 6.33 6.20 -10.77
N LEU A 172 6.71 6.81 -9.63
CA LEU A 172 7.67 6.21 -8.71
C LEU A 172 7.12 4.93 -8.06
N GLU A 173 5.86 4.94 -7.63
CA GLU A 173 5.18 3.76 -7.08
C GLU A 173 5.21 2.61 -8.09
N PHE A 174 4.81 2.88 -9.33
CA PHE A 174 4.75 1.86 -10.39
C PHE A 174 6.11 1.28 -10.73
N ALA A 175 7.15 2.13 -10.75
CA ALA A 175 8.50 1.70 -11.08
C ALA A 175 9.13 0.86 -9.97
N HIS A 176 8.89 1.22 -8.71
CA HIS A 176 9.67 0.69 -7.59
C HIS A 176 8.94 -0.33 -6.73
N PHE A 177 7.63 -0.17 -6.50
CA PHE A 177 6.93 -0.99 -5.53
C PHE A 177 6.98 -2.50 -5.87
N PRO A 178 6.71 -2.94 -7.11
CA PRO A 178 6.82 -4.36 -7.46
C PRO A 178 8.23 -4.91 -7.25
N GLN A 179 9.27 -4.12 -7.58
CA GLN A 179 10.65 -4.55 -7.43
C GLN A 179 11.03 -4.74 -5.95
N ILE A 180 10.56 -3.84 -5.08
CA ILE A 180 10.81 -3.94 -3.64
C ILE A 180 10.02 -5.09 -3.02
N ILE A 181 8.76 -5.32 -3.41
CA ILE A 181 8.00 -6.52 -3.01
C ILE A 181 8.78 -7.78 -3.35
N LYS A 182 9.28 -7.89 -4.59
CA LYS A 182 10.06 -9.05 -5.04
C LYS A 182 11.33 -9.29 -4.19
N LYS A 183 12.03 -8.21 -3.84
CA LYS A 183 13.22 -8.30 -2.97
C LYS A 183 12.89 -8.69 -1.53
N THR A 184 11.78 -8.19 -1.00
CA THR A 184 11.36 -8.43 0.40
C THR A 184 10.88 -9.85 0.62
N ILE A 185 10.31 -10.49 -0.42
CA ILE A 185 9.70 -11.83 -0.30
C ILE A 185 10.67 -12.98 -0.63
N GLN A 186 11.86 -12.65 -1.12
CA GLN A 186 12.92 -13.66 -1.38
C GLN A 186 13.47 -14.23 -0.08
#